data_be83b3e45cae630079b3ef052e8506cb
#
_entry.id   be83b3e45cae630079b3ef052e8506cb
#
_cell.length_a   1.000
_cell.length_b   1.000
_cell.length_c   1.000
_cell.angle_alpha   90.00
_cell.angle_beta   90.00
_cell.angle_gamma   90.00
#
_symmetry.space_group_name_H-M   'P 1'
#
loop_
_entity.id
_entity.type
_entity.pdbx_description
1 polymer ?
#
loop_
_entity_poly.entity_id
_entity_poly.type
_entity_poly.pdbx_seq_one_letter_code
_entity_poly.pdbx_strand_id
1 'polypeptide(L)'
;TAERPSNPPPGMLRFNTDIGRLEVWRNDHWATILGESPNLGDHNNTNSSGGTGTRGVWSGGRINPSGGYSDRMDYITVETLGNALTFDTLSTGRAYIAGCASRTKGILYGGANGPIVNTIDKFVFASTGSRSDFGDTVPSHASNAGGYSNGTRGIFAGIASPSWTNRIDYITIESDGSAQDFGDMMYSQYNAAACGSSVRALFGAGYRSPGTYEKYIEYVTASTTGNSQGFGDLTADSRIRSSLSNSTRGVWSGGLNPGNNIIDFVTIASTGNAQDFGDIIANRFGNTGGAASATRGVWGGGYSGSGDRTNLMEYITISTTGNSIDFGDLTVIRGYVDSVSNGHGGL
;
A
#
# COMPACT_ATOMS: atom_id res chain seq x y z
N THR A 1 -19.98 30.10 -29.88
CA THR A 1 -20.35 29.12 -30.92
C THR A 1 -20.59 29.73 -32.29
N ALA A 2 -20.71 31.07 -32.39
CA ALA A 2 -20.93 31.76 -33.66
C ALA A 2 -19.76 31.64 -34.65
N GLU A 3 -18.56 31.24 -34.18
CA GLU A 3 -17.33 31.17 -34.96
C GLU A 3 -16.92 29.74 -35.36
N ARG A 4 -17.84 28.77 -35.34
CA ARG A 4 -17.53 27.43 -35.83
C ARG A 4 -17.35 27.45 -37.35
N PRO A 5 -16.21 26.95 -37.91
CA PRO A 5 -16.05 26.76 -39.31
C PRO A 5 -17.21 25.95 -39.89
N SER A 6 -17.74 26.39 -41.02
CA SER A 6 -18.92 25.73 -41.66
C SER A 6 -18.59 24.41 -42.36
N ASN A 7 -17.29 24.19 -42.68
CA ASN A 7 -16.84 22.96 -43.35
C ASN A 7 -15.41 22.61 -42.89
N PRO A 8 -15.22 22.23 -41.62
CA PRO A 8 -13.90 21.87 -41.10
C PRO A 8 -13.48 20.50 -41.61
N PRO A 9 -12.19 20.23 -41.79
CA PRO A 9 -11.67 18.90 -42.08
C PRO A 9 -11.93 17.94 -40.91
N PRO A 10 -12.14 16.65 -41.16
CA PRO A 10 -12.29 15.65 -40.12
C PRO A 10 -11.12 15.65 -39.14
N GLY A 11 -11.41 15.60 -37.84
CA GLY A 11 -10.39 15.64 -36.78
C GLY A 11 -9.90 17.06 -36.41
N MET A 12 -10.40 18.11 -37.02
CA MET A 12 -10.06 19.48 -36.65
C MET A 12 -10.38 19.74 -35.17
N LEU A 13 -9.42 20.28 -34.43
CA LEU A 13 -9.58 20.68 -33.04
C LEU A 13 -9.79 22.19 -32.92
N ARG A 14 -10.61 22.62 -31.98
CA ARG A 14 -10.78 24.01 -31.58
C ARG A 14 -11.06 24.11 -30.08
N PHE A 15 -10.71 25.24 -29.49
CA PHE A 15 -11.13 25.57 -28.13
C PHE A 15 -12.41 26.40 -28.19
N ASN A 16 -13.47 25.93 -27.54
CA ASN A 16 -14.73 26.65 -27.40
C ASN A 16 -14.69 27.52 -26.14
N THR A 17 -14.54 28.80 -26.31
CA THR A 17 -14.42 29.80 -25.22
C THR A 17 -15.73 30.00 -24.45
N ASP A 18 -16.89 29.71 -25.07
CA ASP A 18 -18.20 29.88 -24.40
C ASP A 18 -18.42 28.82 -23.31
N ILE A 19 -17.91 27.62 -23.54
CA ILE A 19 -18.03 26.50 -22.59
C ILE A 19 -16.69 26.11 -21.95
N GLY A 20 -15.59 26.78 -22.30
CA GLY A 20 -14.25 26.51 -21.75
C GLY A 20 -13.69 25.12 -22.07
N ARG A 21 -14.05 24.53 -23.22
CA ARG A 21 -13.69 23.14 -23.58
C ARG A 21 -13.13 23.01 -24.98
N LEU A 22 -12.32 21.97 -25.17
CA LEU A 22 -11.82 21.57 -26.47
C LEU A 22 -12.92 20.82 -27.24
N GLU A 23 -13.06 21.09 -28.54
CA GLU A 23 -13.99 20.39 -29.44
C GLU A 23 -13.21 19.77 -30.61
N VAL A 24 -13.72 18.64 -31.11
CA VAL A 24 -13.22 17.95 -32.31
C VAL A 24 -14.33 17.84 -33.34
N TRP A 25 -14.03 18.08 -34.62
CA TRP A 25 -14.96 17.85 -35.71
C TRP A 25 -15.03 16.35 -36.06
N ARG A 26 -16.25 15.78 -36.02
CA ARG A 26 -16.53 14.36 -36.31
C ARG A 26 -17.30 14.18 -37.61
N ASN A 27 -16.80 14.76 -38.71
CA ASN A 27 -17.36 14.68 -40.04
C ASN A 27 -18.72 15.39 -40.25
N ASP A 28 -19.57 15.47 -39.25
CA ASP A 28 -20.93 16.00 -39.33
C ASP A 28 -21.31 16.96 -38.20
N HIS A 29 -20.55 16.93 -37.08
CA HIS A 29 -20.78 17.81 -35.94
C HIS A 29 -19.52 18.06 -35.11
N TRP A 30 -19.55 19.11 -34.30
CA TRP A 30 -18.54 19.38 -33.26
C TRP A 30 -18.88 18.60 -32.00
N ALA A 31 -18.01 17.66 -31.63
CA ALA A 31 -18.09 16.92 -30.39
C ALA A 31 -17.16 17.56 -29.34
N THR A 32 -17.66 17.85 -28.15
CA THR A 32 -16.86 18.31 -27.04
C THR A 32 -15.95 17.17 -26.58
N ILE A 33 -14.64 17.45 -26.53
CA ILE A 33 -13.71 16.58 -25.83
C ILE A 33 -13.90 16.89 -24.34
N LEU A 34 -14.51 15.96 -23.62
CA LEU A 34 -14.57 16.01 -22.18
C LEU A 34 -13.14 15.85 -21.69
N GLY A 35 -12.59 16.87 -21.04
CA GLY A 35 -11.21 16.95 -20.60
C GLY A 35 -10.82 15.97 -19.48
N GLU A 36 -11.64 15.00 -19.24
CA GLU A 36 -11.42 13.87 -18.37
C GLU A 36 -11.22 12.63 -19.24
N SER A 37 -10.02 12.48 -19.78
CA SER A 37 -9.62 11.16 -20.27
C SER A 37 -9.27 10.30 -19.07
N PRO A 38 -9.98 9.22 -18.82
CA PRO A 38 -9.60 8.27 -17.76
C PRO A 38 -8.21 7.67 -17.96
N ASN A 39 -7.54 7.99 -19.08
CA ASN A 39 -6.23 7.45 -19.45
C ASN A 39 -5.12 8.50 -19.51
N LEU A 40 -5.37 9.79 -19.32
CA LEU A 40 -4.34 10.83 -19.33
C LEU A 40 -4.08 11.34 -17.90
N GLY A 41 -3.27 10.62 -17.17
CA GLY A 41 -2.71 11.07 -15.88
C GLY A 41 -3.55 10.75 -14.65
N ASP A 42 -4.79 10.32 -14.80
CA ASP A 42 -5.57 9.78 -13.69
C ASP A 42 -5.49 8.25 -13.70
N HIS A 43 -4.38 7.75 -13.20
CA HIS A 43 -4.17 6.32 -13.00
C HIS A 43 -5.17 5.72 -11.99
N ASN A 44 -5.98 6.54 -11.36
CA ASN A 44 -6.86 6.16 -10.27
C ASN A 44 -8.31 6.02 -10.70
N ASN A 45 -8.68 6.56 -11.87
CA ASN A 45 -10.04 6.45 -12.37
C ASN A 45 -10.17 5.31 -13.38
N THR A 46 -10.21 4.10 -12.90
CA THR A 46 -10.44 2.91 -13.72
C THR A 46 -11.90 2.66 -14.01
N ASN A 47 -12.80 3.55 -13.60
CA ASN A 47 -14.22 3.30 -13.72
C ASN A 47 -14.95 4.40 -14.49
N SER A 48 -15.35 4.08 -15.71
CA SER A 48 -16.22 4.89 -16.55
C SER A 48 -17.63 5.13 -15.97
N SER A 49 -17.94 4.55 -14.83
CA SER A 49 -19.26 4.63 -14.18
C SER A 49 -19.29 5.42 -12.87
N GLY A 50 -18.37 6.37 -12.69
CA GLY A 50 -18.32 7.23 -11.52
C GLY A 50 -17.05 7.01 -10.73
N GLY A 51 -15.99 7.77 -11.08
CA GLY A 51 -14.66 7.68 -10.51
C GLY A 51 -14.68 7.54 -9.00
N THR A 52 -14.28 6.38 -8.55
CA THR A 52 -14.21 6.08 -7.12
C THR A 52 -12.87 6.50 -6.51
N GLY A 53 -11.95 7.12 -7.30
CA GLY A 53 -10.61 7.46 -6.85
C GLY A 53 -9.78 6.23 -6.47
N THR A 54 -8.59 6.44 -5.91
CA THR A 54 -7.79 5.36 -5.35
C THR A 54 -8.45 4.83 -4.08
N ARG A 55 -8.72 3.54 -4.03
CA ARG A 55 -9.18 2.88 -2.83
C ARG A 55 -8.01 2.35 -2.01
N GLY A 56 -8.00 2.69 -0.72
CA GLY A 56 -7.22 2.02 0.29
C GLY A 56 -8.12 1.09 1.10
N VAL A 57 -7.67 -0.15 1.36
CA VAL A 57 -8.41 -1.15 2.15
C VAL A 57 -7.54 -1.62 3.30
N TRP A 58 -8.04 -1.47 4.54
CA TRP A 58 -7.41 -1.95 5.78
C TRP A 58 -8.05 -3.25 6.23
N SER A 59 -7.25 -4.26 6.51
CA SER A 59 -7.72 -5.62 6.73
C SER A 59 -7.20 -6.21 8.03
N GLY A 60 -8.07 -6.94 8.76
CA GLY A 60 -7.72 -7.70 9.95
C GLY A 60 -7.32 -6.84 11.15
N GLY A 61 -6.37 -7.34 11.92
CA GLY A 61 -5.81 -6.68 13.10
C GLY A 61 -6.33 -7.23 14.43
N ARG A 62 -5.83 -6.67 15.54
CA ARG A 62 -6.22 -7.00 16.91
C ARG A 62 -7.11 -5.91 17.51
N ILE A 63 -8.31 -6.27 17.98
CA ILE A 63 -9.33 -5.32 18.46
C ILE A 63 -9.26 -5.06 19.97
N ASN A 64 -8.65 -5.93 20.79
CA ASN A 64 -8.75 -5.82 22.24
C ASN A 64 -7.45 -6.30 22.91
N PRO A 65 -7.02 -5.70 24.06
CA PRO A 65 -5.90 -6.21 24.85
C PRO A 65 -6.04 -7.68 25.21
N SER A 66 -7.27 -8.17 25.40
CA SER A 66 -7.58 -9.59 25.71
C SER A 66 -7.45 -10.55 24.54
N GLY A 67 -7.05 -10.08 23.34
CA GLY A 67 -6.61 -10.96 22.27
C GLY A 67 -7.57 -11.25 21.13
N GLY A 68 -8.66 -10.49 20.97
CA GLY A 68 -9.56 -10.66 19.82
C GLY A 68 -8.89 -10.29 18.48
N TYR A 69 -9.05 -11.16 17.49
CA TYR A 69 -8.61 -10.92 16.12
C TYR A 69 -9.79 -10.44 15.27
N SER A 70 -9.58 -9.41 14.48
CA SER A 70 -10.58 -8.84 13.60
C SER A 70 -10.59 -9.57 12.25
N ASP A 71 -11.77 -9.82 11.73
CA ASP A 71 -12.00 -10.21 10.35
C ASP A 71 -12.38 -9.01 9.47
N ARG A 72 -12.53 -7.81 10.07
CA ARG A 72 -13.04 -6.63 9.39
C ARG A 72 -12.09 -6.11 8.33
N MET A 73 -12.69 -5.72 7.21
CA MET A 73 -12.04 -4.95 6.15
C MET A 73 -12.75 -3.61 6.02
N ASP A 74 -11.99 -2.52 6.08
CA ASP A 74 -12.48 -1.15 5.91
C ASP A 74 -11.85 -0.51 4.69
N TYR A 75 -12.55 0.43 4.02
CA TYR A 75 -12.00 1.16 2.90
C TYR A 75 -12.20 2.67 2.98
N ILE A 76 -11.34 3.37 2.28
CA ILE A 76 -11.45 4.82 2.02
C ILE A 76 -11.24 5.09 0.52
N THR A 77 -11.59 6.29 0.11
CA THR A 77 -11.04 6.94 -1.09
C THR A 77 -9.88 7.82 -0.67
N VAL A 78 -8.66 7.49 -1.11
CA VAL A 78 -7.41 8.13 -0.65
C VAL A 78 -7.40 9.65 -0.89
N GLU A 79 -8.03 10.12 -1.93
CA GLU A 79 -8.10 11.55 -2.30
C GLU A 79 -9.10 12.36 -1.48
N THR A 80 -10.05 11.71 -0.81
CA THR A 80 -11.16 12.38 -0.10
C THR A 80 -11.06 12.14 1.40
N LEU A 81 -10.97 13.21 2.19
CA LEU A 81 -10.95 13.11 3.65
C LEU A 81 -12.26 12.55 4.20
N GLY A 82 -12.18 11.83 5.29
CA GLY A 82 -13.32 11.28 6.01
C GLY A 82 -13.08 9.89 6.58
N ASN A 83 -14.05 9.42 7.35
CA ASN A 83 -13.97 8.13 8.01
C ASN A 83 -14.08 6.97 7.02
N ALA A 84 -13.43 5.86 7.34
CA ALA A 84 -13.52 4.65 6.59
C ALA A 84 -14.92 4.03 6.64
N LEU A 85 -15.26 3.29 5.60
CA LEU A 85 -16.49 2.52 5.48
C LEU A 85 -16.18 1.03 5.46
N THR A 86 -17.14 0.21 5.88
CA THR A 86 -16.99 -1.26 5.82
C THR A 86 -16.91 -1.73 4.38
N PHE A 87 -15.89 -2.53 4.08
CA PHE A 87 -15.65 -3.13 2.76
C PHE A 87 -16.15 -4.57 2.70
N ASP A 88 -15.63 -5.43 3.58
CA ASP A 88 -15.89 -6.89 3.60
C ASP A 88 -15.42 -7.48 4.95
N THR A 89 -15.34 -8.80 5.01
CA THR A 89 -14.71 -9.57 6.08
C THR A 89 -13.70 -10.57 5.52
N LEU A 90 -12.63 -10.84 6.29
CA LEU A 90 -11.68 -11.92 6.00
C LEU A 90 -12.35 -13.30 6.14
N SER A 91 -11.77 -14.32 5.52
CA SER A 91 -12.16 -15.73 5.73
C SER A 91 -12.06 -16.14 7.20
N THR A 92 -11.06 -15.60 7.89
CA THR A 92 -10.78 -15.82 9.31
C THR A 92 -10.20 -14.58 9.91
N GLY A 93 -10.70 -14.14 11.06
CA GLY A 93 -10.14 -13.00 11.79
C GLY A 93 -8.68 -13.25 12.14
N ARG A 94 -7.79 -12.35 11.74
CA ARG A 94 -6.34 -12.47 11.93
C ARG A 94 -5.61 -11.12 11.91
N ALA A 95 -4.41 -11.10 12.46
CA ALA A 95 -3.50 -9.96 12.44
C ALA A 95 -2.18 -10.34 11.75
N TYR A 96 -1.27 -9.40 11.63
CA TYR A 96 0.06 -9.64 11.04
C TYR A 96 0.01 -10.11 9.57
N ILE A 97 -0.97 -9.63 8.86
CA ILE A 97 -1.17 -9.86 7.43
C ILE A 97 -0.11 -9.06 6.66
N ALA A 98 0.29 -9.54 5.50
CA ALA A 98 1.03 -8.76 4.53
C ALA A 98 0.18 -8.55 3.27
N GLY A 99 0.02 -7.31 2.85
CA GLY A 99 -0.83 -6.96 1.71
C GLY A 99 -0.03 -6.58 0.47
N CYS A 100 -0.60 -6.86 -0.69
CA CYS A 100 -0.16 -6.30 -1.97
C CYS A 100 -1.35 -6.12 -2.91
N ALA A 101 -1.17 -5.41 -4.02
CA ALA A 101 -2.29 -5.14 -4.91
C ALA A 101 -1.89 -4.96 -6.37
N SER A 102 -2.81 -5.26 -7.28
CA SER A 102 -2.86 -4.68 -8.62
C SER A 102 -3.85 -3.52 -8.66
N ARG A 103 -4.07 -2.93 -9.83
CA ARG A 103 -5.09 -1.88 -10.00
C ARG A 103 -6.52 -2.37 -9.71
N THR A 104 -6.75 -3.66 -9.80
CA THR A 104 -8.10 -4.27 -9.69
C THR A 104 -8.24 -5.17 -8.48
N LYS A 105 -7.19 -5.85 -8.07
CA LYS A 105 -7.21 -6.87 -7.01
C LYS A 105 -6.34 -6.48 -5.82
N GLY A 106 -6.87 -6.68 -4.61
CA GLY A 106 -6.08 -6.70 -3.38
C GLY A 106 -5.83 -8.14 -2.95
N ILE A 107 -4.64 -8.41 -2.42
CA ILE A 107 -4.16 -9.71 -1.93
C ILE A 107 -3.75 -9.54 -0.47
N LEU A 108 -4.19 -10.47 0.36
CA LEU A 108 -3.95 -10.50 1.80
C LEU A 108 -3.26 -11.81 2.16
N TYR A 109 -1.96 -11.75 2.36
CA TYR A 109 -1.06 -12.88 2.53
C TYR A 109 -0.96 -13.27 4.01
N GLY A 110 -1.34 -14.49 4.34
CA GLY A 110 -1.11 -15.12 5.63
C GLY A 110 -1.65 -14.37 6.85
N GLY A 111 -0.83 -14.28 7.88
CA GLY A 111 -1.15 -13.70 9.18
C GLY A 111 -1.25 -14.74 10.28
N ALA A 112 -1.79 -14.35 11.45
CA ALA A 112 -1.99 -15.24 12.60
C ALA A 112 -3.25 -14.89 13.38
N ASN A 113 -3.90 -15.91 13.96
CA ASN A 113 -5.01 -15.79 14.91
C ASN A 113 -4.79 -16.65 16.17
N GLY A 114 -3.56 -16.69 16.66
CA GLY A 114 -2.99 -17.62 17.59
C GLY A 114 -2.04 -18.52 16.81
N PRO A 115 -2.46 -19.59 16.17
CA PRO A 115 -1.68 -20.27 15.14
C PRO A 115 -1.50 -19.40 13.89
N ILE A 116 -0.52 -19.75 13.07
CA ILE A 116 -0.29 -19.18 11.76
C ILE A 116 -1.41 -19.56 10.81
N VAL A 117 -1.84 -18.61 9.98
CA VAL A 117 -2.82 -18.79 8.92
C VAL A 117 -2.06 -18.77 7.58
N ASN A 118 -2.12 -19.87 6.83
CA ASN A 118 -1.44 -19.99 5.53
C ASN A 118 -2.30 -19.53 4.35
N THR A 119 -3.55 -19.14 4.58
CA THR A 119 -4.48 -18.70 3.53
C THR A 119 -4.05 -17.37 2.93
N ILE A 120 -4.11 -17.27 1.62
CA ILE A 120 -4.05 -16.01 0.88
C ILE A 120 -5.47 -15.67 0.43
N ASP A 121 -6.03 -14.56 0.92
CA ASP A 121 -7.30 -14.03 0.45
C ASP A 121 -7.07 -13.02 -0.67
N LYS A 122 -7.99 -12.95 -1.64
CA LYS A 122 -8.08 -11.89 -2.66
C LYS A 122 -9.42 -11.19 -2.62
N PHE A 123 -9.47 -9.96 -3.10
CA PHE A 123 -10.70 -9.21 -3.32
C PHE A 123 -10.55 -8.26 -4.50
N VAL A 124 -11.68 -7.73 -5.00
CA VAL A 124 -11.72 -6.75 -6.09
C VAL A 124 -12.04 -5.37 -5.52
N PHE A 125 -11.20 -4.37 -5.79
CA PHE A 125 -11.40 -3.01 -5.27
C PHE A 125 -12.73 -2.37 -5.68
N ALA A 126 -13.23 -2.69 -6.87
CA ALA A 126 -14.43 -2.07 -7.42
C ALA A 126 -15.74 -2.45 -6.70
N SER A 127 -15.76 -3.57 -5.97
CA SER A 127 -16.98 -4.07 -5.32
C SER A 127 -16.71 -4.54 -3.90
N THR A 128 -17.59 -4.14 -2.97
CA THR A 128 -17.63 -4.69 -1.61
C THR A 128 -18.14 -6.13 -1.62
N GLY A 129 -17.76 -6.94 -0.62
CA GLY A 129 -18.20 -8.33 -0.52
C GLY A 129 -17.58 -9.26 -1.58
N SER A 130 -16.43 -8.90 -2.14
CA SER A 130 -15.81 -9.65 -3.25
C SER A 130 -14.69 -10.62 -2.82
N ARG A 131 -14.45 -10.76 -1.51
CA ARG A 131 -13.39 -11.62 -1.00
C ARG A 131 -13.59 -13.08 -1.42
N SER A 132 -12.51 -13.70 -1.84
CA SER A 132 -12.44 -15.13 -2.17
C SER A 132 -11.04 -15.68 -1.88
N ASP A 133 -10.90 -17.01 -1.92
CA ASP A 133 -9.62 -17.67 -1.78
C ASP A 133 -8.73 -17.41 -3.00
N PHE A 134 -7.42 -17.22 -2.77
CA PHE A 134 -6.40 -17.08 -3.80
C PHE A 134 -5.48 -18.30 -3.86
N GLY A 135 -5.16 -18.89 -2.70
CA GLY A 135 -4.22 -19.99 -2.54
C GLY A 135 -3.54 -19.96 -1.17
N ASP A 136 -2.39 -20.59 -1.07
CA ASP A 136 -1.67 -20.73 0.19
C ASP A 136 -0.30 -20.05 0.15
N THR A 137 0.13 -19.56 1.31
CA THR A 137 1.51 -19.15 1.55
C THR A 137 2.43 -20.37 1.48
N VAL A 138 3.74 -20.15 1.38
CA VAL A 138 4.68 -21.25 1.63
C VAL A 138 4.44 -21.79 3.05
N PRO A 139 4.38 -23.12 3.25
CA PRO A 139 4.08 -23.70 4.55
C PRO A 139 4.92 -23.10 5.67
N SER A 140 4.28 -22.69 6.74
CA SER A 140 4.87 -22.09 7.94
C SER A 140 5.49 -20.68 7.75
N HIS A 141 5.31 -20.02 6.62
CA HIS A 141 5.87 -18.70 6.34
C HIS A 141 4.75 -17.68 6.10
N ALA A 142 4.11 -17.20 7.13
CA ALA A 142 2.88 -16.46 6.90
C ALA A 142 2.60 -15.26 7.82
N SER A 143 3.53 -14.85 8.67
CA SER A 143 3.20 -13.81 9.65
C SER A 143 4.28 -12.73 9.75
N ASN A 144 3.86 -11.49 9.99
CA ASN A 144 4.75 -10.33 10.16
C ASN A 144 5.64 -9.98 8.95
N ALA A 145 5.22 -10.32 7.74
CA ALA A 145 5.92 -9.98 6.52
C ALA A 145 5.59 -8.53 6.08
N GLY A 146 6.52 -7.91 5.38
CA GLY A 146 6.24 -6.74 4.54
C GLY A 146 5.80 -7.19 3.15
N GLY A 147 4.72 -6.61 2.63
CA GLY A 147 4.19 -6.90 1.30
C GLY A 147 4.39 -5.75 0.33
N TYR A 148 4.75 -6.08 -0.89
CA TYR A 148 4.92 -5.14 -2.01
C TYR A 148 4.40 -5.76 -3.31
N SER A 149 4.05 -4.93 -4.28
CA SER A 149 3.74 -5.39 -5.64
C SER A 149 4.09 -4.38 -6.73
N ASN A 150 4.31 -4.91 -7.93
CA ASN A 150 4.47 -4.12 -9.16
C ASN A 150 3.26 -4.25 -10.11
N GLY A 151 2.11 -4.61 -9.57
CA GLY A 151 0.88 -4.86 -10.33
C GLY A 151 0.79 -6.25 -10.98
N THR A 152 1.91 -6.94 -11.18
CA THR A 152 1.96 -8.30 -11.72
C THR A 152 2.36 -9.31 -10.64
N ARG A 153 3.40 -9.00 -9.88
CA ARG A 153 3.91 -9.82 -8.78
C ARG A 153 3.64 -9.17 -7.45
N GLY A 154 3.15 -9.95 -6.48
CA GLY A 154 3.24 -9.66 -5.07
C GLY A 154 4.49 -10.29 -4.50
N ILE A 155 5.29 -9.56 -3.71
CA ILE A 155 6.55 -10.01 -3.10
C ILE A 155 6.46 -9.78 -1.59
N PHE A 156 6.83 -10.79 -0.81
CA PHE A 156 6.69 -10.80 0.65
C PHE A 156 8.02 -11.19 1.30
N ALA A 157 8.47 -10.42 2.28
CA ALA A 157 9.74 -10.66 2.97
C ALA A 157 9.67 -10.29 4.45
N GLY A 158 10.64 -10.72 5.24
CA GLY A 158 10.68 -10.44 6.67
C GLY A 158 9.69 -11.26 7.48
N ILE A 159 9.67 -12.55 7.29
CA ILE A 159 8.68 -13.50 7.81
C ILE A 159 9.15 -14.13 9.12
N ALA A 160 8.24 -14.27 10.10
CA ALA A 160 8.58 -14.58 11.50
C ALA A 160 8.41 -16.03 11.94
N SER A 161 7.87 -16.95 11.16
CA SER A 161 7.48 -18.24 11.71
C SER A 161 7.68 -19.44 10.76
N PRO A 162 8.08 -20.60 11.30
CA PRO A 162 8.30 -20.98 12.70
C PRO A 162 9.61 -20.48 13.29
N SER A 163 10.51 -20.00 12.48
CA SER A 163 11.77 -19.33 12.83
C SER A 163 11.95 -18.12 11.94
N TRP A 164 12.76 -17.17 12.37
CA TRP A 164 13.13 -16.04 11.53
C TRP A 164 13.83 -16.54 10.27
N THR A 165 13.37 -16.08 9.13
CA THR A 165 13.92 -16.49 7.84
C THR A 165 14.38 -15.27 7.04
N ASN A 166 15.33 -15.48 6.15
CA ASN A 166 15.72 -14.51 5.16
C ASN A 166 14.97 -14.69 3.82
N ARG A 167 14.11 -15.68 3.71
CA ARG A 167 13.38 -15.99 2.50
C ARG A 167 12.49 -14.86 2.03
N ILE A 168 12.46 -14.65 0.74
CA ILE A 168 11.51 -13.79 0.02
C ILE A 168 10.59 -14.70 -0.78
N ASP A 169 9.28 -14.52 -0.61
CA ASP A 169 8.26 -15.24 -1.36
C ASP A 169 7.58 -14.33 -2.39
N TYR A 170 7.02 -14.91 -3.45
CA TYR A 170 6.23 -14.16 -4.42
C TYR A 170 5.02 -14.93 -4.92
N ILE A 171 4.06 -14.18 -5.44
CA ILE A 171 2.88 -14.67 -6.17
C ILE A 171 2.75 -13.92 -7.50
N THR A 172 2.02 -14.49 -8.44
CA THR A 172 1.53 -13.78 -9.64
C THR A 172 0.10 -13.35 -9.40
N ILE A 173 -0.16 -12.03 -9.26
CA ILE A 173 -1.44 -11.49 -8.74
C ILE A 173 -2.64 -11.88 -9.60
N GLU A 174 -2.47 -11.99 -10.92
CA GLU A 174 -3.57 -12.32 -11.83
C GLU A 174 -3.83 -13.83 -11.98
N SER A 175 -2.95 -14.68 -11.40
CA SER A 175 -3.09 -16.14 -11.43
C SER A 175 -3.21 -16.69 -10.02
N ASP A 176 -4.38 -17.22 -9.67
CA ASP A 176 -4.56 -17.90 -8.38
C ASP A 176 -3.57 -19.03 -8.21
N GLY A 177 -3.07 -19.21 -7.00
CA GLY A 177 -2.12 -20.27 -6.67
C GLY A 177 -1.27 -19.94 -5.45
N SER A 178 -0.49 -20.93 -5.03
CA SER A 178 0.36 -20.81 -3.85
C SER A 178 1.62 -19.99 -4.15
N ALA A 179 2.16 -19.38 -3.09
CA ALA A 179 3.39 -18.61 -3.15
C ALA A 179 4.60 -19.47 -3.53
N GLN A 180 5.56 -18.85 -4.17
CA GLN A 180 6.80 -19.47 -4.65
C GLN A 180 8.01 -18.74 -4.09
N ASP A 181 9.16 -19.39 -4.14
CA ASP A 181 10.43 -18.82 -3.74
C ASP A 181 10.91 -17.76 -4.73
N PHE A 182 11.22 -16.57 -4.23
CA PHE A 182 11.80 -15.47 -5.00
C PHE A 182 13.33 -15.41 -4.85
N GLY A 183 13.83 -15.65 -3.64
CA GLY A 183 15.23 -15.52 -3.24
C GLY A 183 15.33 -15.18 -1.74
N ASP A 184 16.45 -14.61 -1.32
CA ASP A 184 16.75 -14.36 0.07
C ASP A 184 17.07 -12.89 0.35
N MET A 185 16.64 -12.39 1.52
CA MET A 185 17.16 -11.19 2.14
C MET A 185 18.60 -11.40 2.63
N MET A 186 19.34 -10.33 2.84
CA MET A 186 20.71 -10.42 3.36
C MET A 186 20.74 -10.97 4.80
N TYR A 187 19.68 -10.77 5.55
CA TYR A 187 19.58 -11.20 6.95
C TYR A 187 18.24 -11.84 7.27
N SER A 188 18.24 -12.82 8.19
CA SER A 188 17.00 -13.36 8.76
C SER A 188 16.38 -12.33 9.69
N GLN A 189 15.21 -11.83 9.34
CA GLN A 189 14.50 -10.79 10.10
C GLN A 189 12.98 -10.91 9.95
N TYR A 190 12.22 -10.22 10.80
CA TYR A 190 10.79 -10.08 10.70
C TYR A 190 10.32 -8.65 10.99
N ASN A 191 9.06 -8.35 10.70
CA ASN A 191 8.48 -7.01 10.78
C ASN A 191 9.18 -5.96 9.91
N ALA A 192 9.75 -6.37 8.79
CA ALA A 192 10.17 -5.44 7.76
C ALA A 192 8.94 -4.79 7.11
N ALA A 193 9.01 -3.50 6.85
CA ALA A 193 7.99 -2.78 6.11
C ALA A 193 8.40 -2.65 4.64
N ALA A 194 7.47 -2.89 3.70
CA ALA A 194 7.79 -2.96 2.29
C ALA A 194 7.03 -1.92 1.46
N CYS A 195 7.76 -1.26 0.57
CA CYS A 195 7.19 -0.34 -0.43
C CYS A 195 8.06 -0.36 -1.70
N GLY A 196 7.71 0.41 -2.72
CA GLY A 196 8.56 0.43 -3.91
C GLY A 196 7.92 1.09 -5.12
N SER A 197 8.60 0.95 -6.26
CA SER A 197 8.14 1.38 -7.58
C SER A 197 7.81 0.17 -8.45
N SER A 198 7.37 0.36 -9.67
CA SER A 198 7.15 -0.76 -10.62
C SER A 198 8.40 -1.63 -10.89
N VAL A 199 9.59 -1.14 -10.54
CA VAL A 199 10.88 -1.81 -10.81
C VAL A 199 11.49 -2.42 -9.56
N ARG A 200 11.47 -1.71 -8.42
CA ARG A 200 12.15 -2.10 -7.19
C ARG A 200 11.17 -2.27 -6.04
N ALA A 201 11.26 -3.41 -5.35
CA ALA A 201 10.72 -3.62 -4.02
C ALA A 201 11.80 -3.27 -2.98
N LEU A 202 11.44 -2.46 -2.00
CA LEU A 202 12.29 -2.08 -0.88
C LEU A 202 11.72 -2.66 0.41
N PHE A 203 12.60 -3.18 1.26
CA PHE A 203 12.27 -3.73 2.58
C PHE A 203 13.11 -2.99 3.61
N GLY A 204 12.48 -2.26 4.52
CA GLY A 204 13.18 -1.43 5.50
C GLY A 204 12.70 -1.66 6.91
N ALA A 205 13.55 -1.33 7.87
CA ALA A 205 13.38 -1.63 9.28
C ALA A 205 13.33 -3.15 9.55
N GLY A 206 12.93 -3.55 10.73
CA GLY A 206 12.77 -4.96 11.08
C GLY A 206 13.48 -5.32 12.38
N TYR A 207 13.38 -6.59 12.72
CA TYR A 207 14.04 -7.14 13.90
C TYR A 207 14.83 -8.38 13.48
N ARG A 208 16.15 -8.26 13.54
CA ARG A 208 17.10 -9.27 13.07
C ARG A 208 17.51 -10.22 14.19
N SER A 209 17.77 -11.47 13.85
CA SER A 209 18.40 -12.44 14.72
C SER A 209 19.89 -12.08 14.99
N PRO A 210 20.39 -12.13 16.23
CA PRO A 210 19.78 -12.64 17.46
C PRO A 210 19.03 -11.62 18.33
N GLY A 211 18.57 -10.50 17.84
CA GLY A 211 17.80 -9.55 18.66
C GLY A 211 18.15 -8.08 18.47
N THR A 212 18.42 -7.65 17.23
CA THR A 212 18.78 -6.28 16.89
C THR A 212 17.68 -5.58 16.11
N TYR A 213 17.33 -4.36 16.51
CA TYR A 213 16.48 -3.49 15.70
C TYR A 213 17.29 -2.94 14.54
N GLU A 214 16.68 -2.90 13.36
CA GLU A 214 17.39 -2.54 12.13
C GLU A 214 16.86 -1.24 11.53
N LYS A 215 17.78 -0.44 11.01
CA LYS A 215 17.48 0.68 10.11
C LYS A 215 17.79 0.35 8.66
N TYR A 216 18.34 -0.83 8.40
CA TYR A 216 18.82 -1.22 7.10
C TYR A 216 17.68 -1.36 6.09
N ILE A 217 17.89 -0.85 4.89
CA ILE A 217 16.98 -0.99 3.75
C ILE A 217 17.65 -1.90 2.73
N GLU A 218 16.93 -2.93 2.30
CA GLU A 218 17.31 -3.85 1.23
C GLU A 218 16.35 -3.69 0.05
N TYR A 219 16.78 -4.07 -1.15
CA TYR A 219 15.89 -4.06 -2.31
C TYR A 219 16.10 -5.28 -3.22
N VAL A 220 15.06 -5.59 -3.98
CA VAL A 220 15.11 -6.54 -5.10
C VAL A 220 14.56 -5.88 -6.36
N THR A 221 14.96 -6.39 -7.53
CA THR A 221 14.32 -6.07 -8.80
C THR A 221 13.07 -6.92 -8.95
N ALA A 222 11.89 -6.29 -8.98
CA ALA A 222 10.60 -7.00 -8.88
C ALA A 222 10.30 -7.97 -10.03
N SER A 223 10.85 -7.74 -11.22
CA SER A 223 10.61 -8.57 -12.40
C SER A 223 11.43 -9.86 -12.47
N THR A 224 12.54 -9.94 -11.72
CA THR A 224 13.48 -11.09 -11.76
C THR A 224 13.69 -11.64 -10.37
N THR A 225 13.56 -12.96 -10.20
CA THR A 225 13.88 -13.63 -8.93
C THR A 225 15.37 -13.52 -8.62
N GLY A 226 15.69 -13.47 -7.34
CA GLY A 226 17.07 -13.38 -6.85
C GLY A 226 17.14 -12.73 -5.48
N ASN A 227 18.33 -12.73 -4.90
CA ASN A 227 18.57 -12.22 -3.56
C ASN A 227 18.55 -10.69 -3.51
N SER A 228 18.22 -10.15 -2.35
CA SER A 228 18.25 -8.72 -2.09
C SER A 228 19.67 -8.14 -2.12
N GLN A 229 19.72 -6.85 -2.30
CA GLN A 229 20.93 -6.03 -2.24
C GLN A 229 20.72 -4.87 -1.26
N GLY A 230 21.82 -4.35 -0.70
CA GLY A 230 21.79 -3.20 0.16
C GLY A 230 21.35 -1.94 -0.58
N PHE A 231 20.44 -1.19 0.04
CA PHE A 231 19.95 0.09 -0.48
C PHE A 231 20.54 1.28 0.28
N GLY A 232 20.50 1.25 1.60
CA GLY A 232 20.91 2.30 2.53
C GLY A 232 20.27 2.09 3.89
N ASP A 233 20.23 3.14 4.71
CA ASP A 233 19.71 3.11 6.07
C ASP A 233 18.55 4.09 6.26
N LEU A 234 17.56 3.74 7.10
CA LEU A 234 16.61 4.67 7.71
C LEU A 234 17.32 5.59 8.70
N THR A 235 16.68 6.65 9.13
CA THR A 235 17.30 7.60 10.09
C THR A 235 17.44 7.03 11.50
N ALA A 236 16.64 6.02 11.87
CA ALA A 236 16.68 5.38 13.19
C ALA A 236 16.39 3.88 13.10
N ASP A 237 17.04 3.12 14.01
CA ASP A 237 16.75 1.70 14.23
C ASP A 237 15.31 1.53 14.73
N SER A 238 14.55 0.64 14.10
CA SER A 238 13.17 0.40 14.48
C SER A 238 12.62 -0.88 13.87
N ARG A 239 11.52 -1.37 14.41
CA ARG A 239 10.69 -2.43 13.80
C ARG A 239 9.23 -2.04 13.81
N ILE A 240 8.41 -2.77 13.10
CA ILE A 240 6.96 -2.59 13.08
C ILE A 240 6.61 -1.17 12.59
N ARG A 241 7.35 -0.69 11.62
CA ARG A 241 7.03 0.55 10.89
C ARG A 241 5.93 0.30 9.88
N SER A 242 5.24 1.34 9.53
CA SER A 242 4.37 1.35 8.36
C SER A 242 5.13 1.87 7.14
N SER A 243 4.72 1.46 5.96
CA SER A 243 5.33 1.97 4.73
C SER A 243 4.29 2.20 3.63
N LEU A 244 4.61 3.13 2.75
CA LEU A 244 3.85 3.40 1.54
C LEU A 244 4.77 4.02 0.48
N SER A 245 4.32 4.11 -0.76
CA SER A 245 5.11 4.73 -1.83
C SER A 245 4.25 5.30 -2.94
N ASN A 246 4.81 6.27 -3.63
CA ASN A 246 4.46 6.53 -5.03
C ASN A 246 5.59 5.98 -5.94
N SER A 247 5.52 6.24 -7.24
CA SER A 247 6.51 5.71 -8.20
C SER A 247 7.95 6.20 -7.98
N THR A 248 8.16 7.24 -7.16
CA THR A 248 9.47 7.87 -6.95
C THR A 248 9.99 7.81 -5.53
N ARG A 249 9.10 7.88 -4.52
CA ARG A 249 9.45 7.91 -3.10
C ARG A 249 8.90 6.71 -2.36
N GLY A 250 9.77 6.03 -1.61
CA GLY A 250 9.40 5.10 -0.55
C GLY A 250 9.41 5.83 0.79
N VAL A 251 8.39 5.64 1.61
CA VAL A 251 8.18 6.36 2.88
C VAL A 251 7.90 5.36 3.98
N TRP A 252 8.56 5.52 5.13
CA TRP A 252 8.34 4.72 6.35
C TRP A 252 7.95 5.63 7.50
N SER A 253 7.00 5.20 8.33
CA SER A 253 6.52 6.00 9.45
C SER A 253 6.45 5.22 10.76
N GLY A 254 6.59 5.94 11.88
CA GLY A 254 6.45 5.41 13.22
C GLY A 254 7.47 4.32 13.55
N GLY A 255 7.08 3.40 14.40
CA GLY A 255 7.86 2.22 14.77
C GLY A 255 8.02 2.03 16.27
N LEU A 256 8.47 0.83 16.64
CA LEU A 256 8.72 0.43 18.02
C LEU A 256 10.20 0.39 18.27
N ASN A 257 10.58 1.03 19.35
CA ASN A 257 11.85 1.09 20.06
C ASN A 257 12.96 1.99 19.43
N PRO A 258 13.13 3.18 19.99
CA PRO A 258 12.13 3.78 20.87
C PRO A 258 10.85 4.05 20.08
N GLY A 259 9.67 3.99 20.71
CA GLY A 259 8.43 4.42 20.06
C GLY A 259 8.64 5.83 19.49
N ASN A 260 8.51 6.01 18.20
CA ASN A 260 8.79 7.28 17.53
C ASN A 260 7.66 7.71 16.61
N ASN A 261 7.69 8.98 16.24
CA ASN A 261 6.76 9.60 15.29
C ASN A 261 7.45 9.94 13.95
N ILE A 262 8.69 9.53 13.77
CA ILE A 262 9.50 9.86 12.59
C ILE A 262 8.85 9.34 11.31
N ILE A 263 8.87 10.17 10.28
CA ILE A 263 8.60 9.78 8.90
C ILE A 263 9.90 9.90 8.12
N ASP A 264 10.38 8.79 7.55
CA ASP A 264 11.55 8.72 6.70
C ASP A 264 11.17 8.54 5.25
N PHE A 265 11.98 9.05 4.30
CA PHE A 265 11.79 8.75 2.88
C PHE A 265 13.10 8.51 2.14
N VAL A 266 12.99 7.76 1.04
CA VAL A 266 14.07 7.57 0.07
C VAL A 266 13.58 7.86 -1.34
N THR A 267 14.52 8.18 -2.25
CA THR A 267 14.27 8.15 -3.70
C THR A 267 14.51 6.75 -4.22
N ILE A 268 13.45 6.03 -4.67
CA ILE A 268 13.52 4.60 -4.99
C ILE A 268 14.52 4.27 -6.12
N ALA A 269 14.69 5.17 -7.07
CA ALA A 269 15.53 4.94 -8.25
C ALA A 269 17.03 4.89 -7.94
N SER A 270 17.48 5.50 -6.84
CA SER A 270 18.90 5.57 -6.45
C SER A 270 19.11 5.06 -5.02
N THR A 271 20.11 4.19 -4.84
CA THR A 271 20.51 3.72 -3.51
C THR A 271 21.07 4.87 -2.69
N GLY A 272 20.83 4.83 -1.38
CA GLY A 272 21.29 5.85 -0.43
C GLY A 272 20.44 5.84 0.84
N ASN A 273 20.90 6.57 1.85
CA ASN A 273 20.22 6.64 3.12
C ASN A 273 18.94 7.49 3.03
N ALA A 274 17.97 7.13 3.87
CA ALA A 274 16.75 7.90 4.03
C ALA A 274 17.02 9.30 4.58
N GLN A 275 16.11 10.20 4.27
CA GLN A 275 16.06 11.55 4.78
C GLN A 275 14.81 11.70 5.65
N ASP A 276 14.88 12.62 6.60
CA ASP A 276 13.74 13.03 7.39
C ASP A 276 12.67 13.67 6.49
N PHE A 277 11.45 13.19 6.62
CA PHE A 277 10.28 13.70 5.92
C PHE A 277 9.46 14.64 6.82
N GLY A 278 9.37 14.34 8.10
CA GLY A 278 8.55 14.98 9.12
C GLY A 278 8.06 13.96 10.15
N ASP A 279 6.96 14.28 10.83
CA ASP A 279 6.43 13.47 11.93
C ASP A 279 4.97 13.07 11.71
N ILE A 280 4.59 11.86 12.18
CA ILE A 280 3.19 11.50 12.40
C ILE A 280 2.65 12.21 13.66
N ILE A 281 1.33 12.38 13.74
CA ILE A 281 0.63 13.14 14.80
C ILE A 281 1.03 12.67 16.22
N ALA A 282 1.24 11.34 16.38
CA ALA A 282 1.64 10.77 17.67
C ALA A 282 2.49 9.51 17.46
N ASN A 283 3.35 9.21 18.43
CA ASN A 283 4.14 7.97 18.42
C ASN A 283 3.24 6.77 18.17
N ARG A 284 3.54 6.01 17.13
CA ARG A 284 2.71 4.88 16.71
C ARG A 284 3.56 3.72 16.19
N PHE A 285 3.10 2.51 16.48
CA PHE A 285 3.69 1.27 16.00
C PHE A 285 2.59 0.21 15.75
N GLY A 286 2.96 -0.96 15.27
CA GLY A 286 2.05 -2.09 15.15
C GLY A 286 1.51 -2.30 13.75
N ASN A 287 2.38 -2.26 12.75
CA ASN A 287 2.04 -2.45 11.34
C ASN A 287 0.76 -1.68 10.99
N THR A 288 0.83 -0.38 11.17
CA THR A 288 -0.25 0.48 10.68
C THR A 288 -0.21 0.41 9.17
N GLY A 289 -1.18 -0.24 8.55
CA GLY A 289 -1.24 -0.35 7.11
C GLY A 289 -1.14 1.03 6.44
N GLY A 290 -0.35 1.13 5.38
CA GLY A 290 -0.19 2.32 4.56
C GLY A 290 -0.81 2.14 3.18
N ALA A 291 -1.76 2.98 2.80
CA ALA A 291 -2.35 3.03 1.47
C ALA A 291 -1.90 4.30 0.75
N ALA A 292 -1.66 4.23 -0.55
CA ALA A 292 -1.16 5.37 -1.30
C ALA A 292 -1.87 5.54 -2.64
N SER A 293 -1.94 6.78 -3.09
CA SER A 293 -2.10 7.17 -4.48
C SER A 293 -0.79 7.77 -5.01
N ALA A 294 -0.79 8.27 -6.23
CA ALA A 294 0.39 8.95 -6.78
C ALA A 294 0.84 10.17 -5.95
N THR A 295 -0.08 10.79 -5.20
CA THR A 295 0.18 12.05 -4.49
C THR A 295 0.03 11.96 -2.98
N ARG A 296 -0.86 11.12 -2.47
CA ARG A 296 -1.21 11.04 -1.04
C ARG A 296 -0.90 9.67 -0.47
N GLY A 297 -0.33 9.64 0.73
CA GLY A 297 -0.18 8.44 1.55
C GLY A 297 -1.03 8.54 2.80
N VAL A 298 -1.70 7.46 3.19
CA VAL A 298 -2.58 7.39 4.37
C VAL A 298 -2.19 6.20 5.23
N TRP A 299 -2.02 6.42 6.53
CA TRP A 299 -1.84 5.37 7.53
C TRP A 299 -3.06 5.31 8.45
N GLY A 300 -3.38 4.14 8.98
CA GLY A 300 -4.54 3.98 9.86
C GLY A 300 -4.39 2.89 10.89
N GLY A 301 -4.92 3.13 12.09
CA GLY A 301 -4.86 2.18 13.19
C GLY A 301 -3.49 2.12 13.88
N GLY A 302 -3.17 1.00 14.52
CA GLY A 302 -1.92 0.78 15.23
C GLY A 302 -2.02 0.98 16.75
N TYR A 303 -0.87 1.00 17.41
CA TYR A 303 -0.74 1.25 18.83
C TYR A 303 -0.14 2.63 19.06
N SER A 304 -0.68 3.38 20.02
CA SER A 304 -0.08 4.61 20.53
C SER A 304 1.17 4.30 21.35
N GLY A 305 1.96 5.32 21.64
CA GLY A 305 3.13 5.18 22.51
C GLY A 305 2.80 4.68 23.93
N SER A 306 1.55 4.83 24.40
CA SER A 306 1.07 4.26 25.67
C SER A 306 0.68 2.78 25.59
N GLY A 307 0.68 2.19 24.37
CA GLY A 307 0.27 0.81 24.15
C GLY A 307 -1.21 0.61 23.89
N ASP A 308 -2.00 1.69 23.86
CA ASP A 308 -3.41 1.66 23.48
C ASP A 308 -3.55 1.59 21.96
N ARG A 309 -4.57 0.91 21.50
CA ARG A 309 -4.91 0.89 20.06
C ARG A 309 -5.67 2.14 19.66
N THR A 310 -5.59 2.47 18.38
CA THR A 310 -6.28 3.63 17.82
C THR A 310 -7.02 3.25 16.53
N ASN A 311 -8.02 4.05 16.18
CA ASN A 311 -8.65 4.04 14.86
C ASN A 311 -8.23 5.25 14.00
N LEU A 312 -7.42 6.15 14.55
CA LEU A 312 -6.97 7.36 13.85
C LEU A 312 -6.31 7.01 12.52
N MET A 313 -6.72 7.72 11.49
CA MET A 313 -6.07 7.74 10.18
C MET A 313 -5.43 9.09 9.95
N GLU A 314 -4.26 9.10 9.37
CA GLU A 314 -3.53 10.33 9.06
C GLU A 314 -2.86 10.23 7.68
N TYR A 315 -2.62 11.37 7.05
CA TYR A 315 -2.09 11.41 5.69
C TYR A 315 -0.95 12.38 5.51
N ILE A 316 -0.18 12.14 4.46
CA ILE A 316 0.85 13.05 3.93
C ILE A 316 0.64 13.30 2.44
N THR A 317 1.21 14.39 1.94
CA THR A 317 1.46 14.60 0.50
C THR A 317 2.85 14.07 0.18
N ILE A 318 2.96 12.94 -0.53
CA ILE A 318 4.22 12.18 -0.69
C ILE A 318 5.36 13.01 -1.32
N SER A 319 5.03 13.93 -2.22
CA SER A 319 6.02 14.76 -2.93
C SER A 319 6.60 15.90 -2.09
N THR A 320 5.97 16.27 -0.97
CA THR A 320 6.34 17.43 -0.15
C THR A 320 6.57 17.01 1.28
N THR A 321 7.77 17.25 1.81
CA THR A 321 8.11 16.96 3.22
C THR A 321 7.25 17.81 4.17
N GLY A 322 6.92 17.25 5.32
CA GLY A 322 6.12 17.87 6.37
C GLY A 322 5.41 16.83 7.22
N ASN A 323 4.83 17.28 8.31
CA ASN A 323 4.11 16.41 9.25
C ASN A 323 2.80 15.89 8.65
N SER A 324 2.37 14.74 9.15
CA SER A 324 1.06 14.19 8.79
C SER A 324 -0.09 15.06 9.34
N ILE A 325 -1.22 14.92 8.71
CA ILE A 325 -2.46 15.61 9.04
C ILE A 325 -3.56 14.57 9.25
N ASP A 326 -4.53 14.87 10.12
CA ASP A 326 -5.69 14.03 10.35
C ASP A 326 -6.47 13.78 9.05
N PHE A 327 -6.80 12.50 8.80
CA PHE A 327 -7.59 12.07 7.66
C PHE A 327 -9.03 11.72 8.07
N GLY A 328 -9.21 11.13 9.24
CA GLY A 328 -10.44 10.55 9.77
C GLY A 328 -10.16 9.27 10.54
N ASP A 329 -11.14 8.38 10.65
CA ASP A 329 -11.07 7.19 11.50
C ASP A 329 -11.40 5.89 10.75
N LEU A 330 -10.75 4.78 11.14
CA LEU A 330 -11.21 3.42 10.84
C LEU A 330 -12.53 3.15 11.56
N THR A 331 -13.32 2.21 11.05
CA THR A 331 -14.61 1.85 11.67
C THR A 331 -14.47 1.24 13.05
N VAL A 332 -13.30 0.69 13.39
CA VAL A 332 -12.99 0.03 14.68
C VAL A 332 -11.57 0.32 15.12
N ILE A 333 -11.39 0.50 16.43
CA ILE A 333 -10.06 0.60 17.06
C ILE A 333 -9.33 -0.74 16.93
N ARG A 334 -8.15 -0.74 16.27
CA ARG A 334 -7.35 -1.96 16.07
C ARG A 334 -5.88 -1.67 15.75
N GLY A 335 -5.01 -2.57 16.17
CA GLY A 335 -3.59 -2.57 15.85
C GLY A 335 -3.18 -3.82 15.07
N TYR A 336 -1.96 -3.87 14.55
CA TYR A 336 -1.45 -4.92 13.65
C TYR A 336 -2.36 -5.15 12.44
N VAL A 337 -2.89 -4.07 11.93
CA VAL A 337 -3.69 -4.03 10.71
C VAL A 337 -2.77 -3.75 9.52
N ASP A 338 -3.05 -4.36 8.40
CA ASP A 338 -2.35 -4.06 7.16
C ASP A 338 -3.27 -3.42 6.13
N SER A 339 -2.71 -2.75 5.14
CA SER A 339 -3.50 -2.14 4.08
C SER A 339 -2.87 -2.29 2.70
N VAL A 340 -3.74 -2.21 1.73
CA VAL A 340 -3.39 -2.22 0.30
C VAL A 340 -4.17 -1.12 -0.42
N SER A 341 -3.61 -0.62 -1.54
CA SER A 341 -4.31 0.35 -2.39
C SER A 341 -4.08 0.06 -3.88
N ASN A 342 -5.05 0.42 -4.69
CA ASN A 342 -4.98 0.24 -6.14
C ASN A 342 -4.30 1.41 -6.88
N GLY A 343 -3.56 2.26 -6.18
CA GLY A 343 -2.84 3.41 -6.72
C GLY A 343 -1.44 3.61 -6.12
N HIS A 344 -0.87 2.59 -5.47
CA HIS A 344 0.46 2.66 -4.86
C HIS A 344 1.61 2.73 -5.89
N GLY A 345 2.83 3.02 -5.42
CA GLY A 345 3.99 3.31 -6.28
C GLY A 345 4.45 2.20 -7.21
N GLY A 346 4.04 0.96 -6.97
CA GLY A 346 4.34 -0.18 -7.84
C GLY A 346 3.45 -0.31 -9.09
N LEU A 347 2.42 0.53 -9.23
CA LEU A 347 1.37 0.42 -10.26
C LEU A 347 1.52 1.39 -11.41
#